data_acd40376fc30cc52996596d0ccac1d79
#
_entry.id   acd40376fc30cc52996596d0ccac1d79
#
_cell.length_a   1.000
_cell.length_b   1.000
_cell.length_c   1.000
_cell.angle_alpha   90.00
_cell.angle_beta   90.00
_cell.angle_gamma   90.00
#
_symmetry.space_group_name_H-M   'P 1'
#
loop_
_entity.id
_entity.type
_entity.pdbx_description
1 polymer ?
#
loop_
_entity_poly.entity_id
_entity_poly.type
_entity_poly.pdbx_seq_one_letter_code
_entity_poly.pdbx_strand_id
1 'polypeptide(L)'
;MATVSSVNKSWKDLFFDIKEFLFSNLAEGESLNLNLSSEETHFLRFNQSKVRQATAVEQGRLSFELKWNKRVVHGEVELSLNREQNRDHLKRTLESLQEEIRELPEDPFYSEMTNEGESFAEMEGVLPSCDEFVGQIKKYCQGLDLAGYFTSGLTCRGNANSLGQNHWFQSSSFFFDYSLYSAKEKA
;
A
#
# COMPACT_ATOMS: atom_id res chain seq x y z
N MET A 1 12.57 -33.68 -6.55
CA MET A 1 12.64 -32.29 -6.06
C MET A 1 11.62 -31.49 -6.86
N ALA A 2 10.46 -31.21 -6.26
CA ALA A 2 9.43 -30.43 -6.92
C ALA A 2 9.77 -28.95 -6.71
N THR A 3 10.07 -28.27 -7.81
CA THR A 3 10.19 -26.81 -7.87
C THR A 3 8.79 -26.23 -7.60
N VAL A 4 8.56 -25.72 -6.40
CA VAL A 4 7.42 -24.88 -6.11
C VAL A 4 7.68 -23.59 -6.89
N SER A 5 6.96 -23.42 -7.98
CA SER A 5 6.87 -22.16 -8.72
C SER A 5 6.32 -21.12 -7.72
N SER A 6 7.18 -20.23 -7.24
CA SER A 6 6.75 -19.03 -6.54
C SER A 6 6.02 -18.16 -7.57
N VAL A 7 4.71 -18.27 -7.60
CA VAL A 7 3.87 -17.26 -8.26
C VAL A 7 4.25 -15.93 -7.60
N ASN A 8 4.84 -15.03 -8.36
CA ASN A 8 5.17 -13.68 -7.92
C ASN A 8 3.84 -13.01 -7.53
N LYS A 9 3.52 -13.00 -6.24
CA LYS A 9 2.26 -12.46 -5.72
C LYS A 9 2.36 -10.94 -5.79
N SER A 10 1.56 -10.31 -6.64
CA SER A 10 1.49 -8.86 -6.73
C SER A 10 0.39 -8.30 -5.84
N TRP A 11 0.55 -7.06 -5.38
CA TRP A 11 -0.50 -6.32 -4.67
C TRP A 11 -1.76 -6.16 -5.54
N LYS A 12 -1.59 -6.06 -6.85
CA LYS A 12 -2.69 -6.00 -7.81
C LYS A 12 -3.55 -7.26 -7.77
N ASP A 13 -2.93 -8.42 -7.93
CA ASP A 13 -3.65 -9.70 -7.90
C ASP A 13 -4.31 -9.95 -6.55
N LEU A 14 -3.62 -9.59 -5.46
CA LEU A 14 -4.17 -9.68 -4.12
C LEU A 14 -5.42 -8.80 -3.96
N PHE A 15 -5.38 -7.55 -4.42
CA PHE A 15 -6.50 -6.62 -4.33
C PHE A 15 -7.72 -7.13 -5.13
N PHE A 16 -7.50 -7.65 -6.34
CA PHE A 16 -8.59 -8.20 -7.14
C PHE A 16 -9.22 -9.45 -6.52
N ASP A 17 -8.42 -10.35 -5.95
CA ASP A 17 -8.94 -11.51 -5.24
C ASP A 17 -9.74 -11.11 -3.98
N ILE A 18 -9.25 -10.10 -3.24
CA ILE A 18 -9.92 -9.59 -2.03
C ILE A 18 -11.26 -8.96 -2.39
N LYS A 19 -11.33 -8.11 -3.42
CA LYS A 19 -12.59 -7.47 -3.80
C LYS A 19 -13.65 -8.50 -4.20
N GLU A 20 -13.29 -9.49 -5.03
CA GLU A 20 -14.22 -10.56 -5.42
C GLU A 20 -14.73 -11.33 -4.18
N PHE A 21 -13.82 -11.66 -3.28
CA PHE A 21 -14.19 -12.33 -2.03
C PHE A 21 -15.14 -11.50 -1.17
N LEU A 22 -14.83 -10.24 -0.94
CA LEU A 22 -15.63 -9.38 -0.05
C LEU A 22 -16.99 -9.04 -0.68
N PHE A 23 -17.04 -8.74 -1.97
CA PHE A 23 -18.30 -8.43 -2.65
C PHE A 23 -19.23 -9.63 -2.73
N SER A 24 -18.69 -10.86 -2.85
CA SER A 24 -19.51 -12.08 -2.81
C SER A 24 -20.10 -12.41 -1.44
N ASN A 25 -19.65 -11.74 -0.36
CA ASN A 25 -20.13 -11.93 1.01
C ASN A 25 -20.98 -10.77 1.53
N LEU A 26 -21.39 -9.83 0.65
CA LEU A 26 -22.32 -8.77 1.02
C LEU A 26 -23.75 -9.32 1.18
N ALA A 27 -24.45 -8.80 2.17
CA ALA A 27 -25.87 -9.07 2.35
C ALA A 27 -26.74 -8.20 1.40
N GLU A 28 -28.01 -8.55 1.29
CA GLU A 28 -28.95 -7.80 0.45
C GLU A 28 -29.08 -6.33 0.89
N GLY A 29 -28.97 -5.42 -0.08
CA GLY A 29 -29.03 -3.98 0.12
C GLY A 29 -27.75 -3.34 0.65
N GLU A 30 -26.70 -4.11 0.88
CA GLU A 30 -25.38 -3.59 1.23
C GLU A 30 -24.61 -3.15 0.00
N SER A 31 -23.83 -2.09 0.16
CA SER A 31 -22.78 -1.70 -0.81
C SER A 31 -21.48 -1.40 -0.08
N LEU A 32 -20.36 -1.82 -0.69
CA LEU A 32 -19.03 -1.74 -0.11
C LEU A 32 -18.08 -1.03 -1.05
N ASN A 33 -17.36 -0.04 -0.53
CA ASN A 33 -16.21 0.57 -1.19
C ASN A 33 -14.92 0.18 -0.48
N LEU A 34 -13.91 -0.17 -1.26
CA LEU A 34 -12.59 -0.61 -0.81
C LEU A 34 -11.52 0.33 -1.32
N ASN A 35 -10.60 0.72 -0.44
CA ASN A 35 -9.40 1.47 -0.81
C ASN A 35 -8.16 0.74 -0.30
N LEU A 36 -7.30 0.31 -1.23
CA LEU A 36 -5.97 -0.25 -0.94
C LEU A 36 -4.90 0.84 -1.02
N SER A 37 -4.04 0.87 -0.03
CA SER A 37 -2.76 1.57 -0.05
C SER A 37 -1.66 0.59 0.31
N SER A 38 -0.70 0.36 -0.60
CA SER A 38 0.42 -0.55 -0.31
C SER A 38 1.74 -0.03 -0.82
N GLU A 39 2.82 -0.53 -0.22
CA GLU A 39 4.19 -0.22 -0.62
C GLU A 39 5.12 -1.41 -0.43
N GLU A 40 6.13 -1.46 -1.30
CA GLU A 40 7.33 -2.28 -1.18
C GLU A 40 8.52 -1.33 -1.31
N THR A 41 9.14 -0.95 -0.20
CA THR A 41 10.12 0.15 -0.17
C THR A 41 11.40 -0.29 0.50
N HIS A 42 12.53 0.02 -0.12
CA HIS A 42 13.85 -0.03 0.48
C HIS A 42 14.24 1.34 1.00
N PHE A 43 14.79 1.39 2.20
CA PHE A 43 15.26 2.61 2.86
C PHE A 43 16.70 2.48 3.27
N LEU A 44 17.52 3.48 2.94
CA LEU A 44 18.90 3.62 3.39
C LEU A 44 19.09 4.97 4.07
N ARG A 45 19.67 4.95 5.26
CA ARG A 45 20.09 6.17 5.95
C ARG A 45 21.61 6.26 5.98
N PHE A 46 22.12 7.44 5.64
CA PHE A 46 23.54 7.76 5.61
C PHE A 46 23.90 8.74 6.70
N ASN A 47 25.11 8.58 7.24
CA ASN A 47 25.77 9.57 8.09
C ASN A 47 27.28 9.37 7.96
N GLN A 48 28.03 10.45 7.78
CA GLN A 48 29.46 10.40 7.50
C GLN A 48 29.78 9.55 6.25
N SER A 49 28.97 9.69 5.21
CA SER A 49 29.07 8.93 3.94
C SER A 49 29.04 7.41 4.14
N LYS A 50 28.48 6.92 5.23
CA LYS A 50 28.34 5.49 5.54
C LYS A 50 26.88 5.14 5.77
N VAL A 51 26.46 3.97 5.31
CA VAL A 51 25.16 3.41 5.64
C VAL A 51 25.08 3.17 7.15
N ARG A 52 24.07 3.73 7.77
CA ARG A 52 23.77 3.57 9.21
C ARG A 52 22.55 2.70 9.46
N GLN A 53 21.64 2.68 8.49
CA GLN A 53 20.42 1.88 8.55
C GLN A 53 20.08 1.43 7.13
N ALA A 54 19.70 0.18 6.99
CA ALA A 54 19.07 -0.37 5.79
C ALA A 54 17.83 -1.15 6.24
N THR A 55 16.70 -0.86 5.62
CA THR A 55 15.41 -1.48 5.97
C THR A 55 14.65 -1.76 4.67
N ALA A 56 13.93 -2.88 4.63
CA ALA A 56 12.93 -3.17 3.61
C ALA A 56 11.56 -3.19 4.30
N VAL A 57 10.58 -2.55 3.68
CA VAL A 57 9.18 -2.49 4.13
C VAL A 57 8.31 -3.08 3.04
N GLU A 58 7.44 -4.01 3.42
CA GLU A 58 6.36 -4.55 2.61
C GLU A 58 5.09 -4.48 3.46
N GLN A 59 4.18 -3.61 3.10
CA GLN A 59 2.96 -3.39 3.85
C GLN A 59 1.80 -2.96 2.97
N GLY A 60 0.59 -3.34 3.36
CA GLY A 60 -0.65 -2.91 2.72
C GLY A 60 -1.71 -2.62 3.75
N ARG A 61 -2.59 -1.69 3.43
CA ARG A 61 -3.72 -1.28 4.24
C ARG A 61 -4.95 -1.23 3.36
N LEU A 62 -6.00 -1.92 3.77
CA LEU A 62 -7.29 -1.91 3.11
C LEU A 62 -8.32 -1.23 4.00
N SER A 63 -8.89 -0.15 3.50
CA SER A 63 -10.01 0.54 4.16
C SER A 63 -11.33 0.12 3.53
N PHE A 64 -12.35 0.01 4.37
CA PHE A 64 -13.72 -0.38 4.06
C PHE A 64 -14.64 0.80 4.31
N GLU A 65 -15.59 1.05 3.42
CA GLU A 65 -16.75 1.88 3.64
C GLU A 65 -17.98 1.05 3.27
N LEU A 66 -18.65 0.50 4.29
CA LEU A 66 -19.88 -0.27 4.14
C LEU A 66 -21.09 0.65 4.30
N LYS A 67 -22.01 0.58 3.35
CA LYS A 67 -23.27 1.34 3.35
C LYS A 67 -24.45 0.40 3.32
N TRP A 68 -25.44 0.70 4.14
CA TRP A 68 -26.70 -0.01 4.19
C TRP A 68 -27.81 0.88 4.76
N ASN A 69 -28.93 1.02 4.05
CA ASN A 69 -30.12 1.72 4.52
C ASN A 69 -29.80 3.09 5.13
N LYS A 70 -29.12 3.96 4.38
CA LYS A 70 -28.64 5.31 4.75
C LYS A 70 -27.71 5.35 5.97
N ARG A 71 -27.08 4.26 6.30
CA ARG A 71 -26.04 4.15 7.32
C ARG A 71 -24.70 3.92 6.67
N VAL A 72 -23.65 4.35 7.33
CA VAL A 72 -22.26 4.16 6.88
C VAL A 72 -21.42 3.70 8.05
N VAL A 73 -20.57 2.73 7.84
CA VAL A 73 -19.56 2.30 8.80
C VAL A 73 -18.23 2.11 8.09
N HIS A 74 -17.15 2.41 8.77
CA HIS A 74 -15.79 2.30 8.25
C HIS A 74 -14.98 1.27 9.04
N GLY A 75 -14.11 0.57 8.33
CA GLY A 75 -13.15 -0.35 8.93
C GLY A 75 -11.82 -0.33 8.20
N GLU A 76 -10.82 -0.93 8.79
CA GLU A 76 -9.49 -1.00 8.22
C GLU A 76 -8.80 -2.30 8.61
N VAL A 77 -8.03 -2.86 7.68
CA VAL A 77 -7.24 -4.09 7.87
C VAL A 77 -5.85 -3.90 7.29
N GLU A 78 -4.84 -4.22 8.09
CA GLU A 78 -3.47 -4.37 7.59
C GLU A 78 -3.36 -5.68 6.79
N LEU A 79 -2.73 -5.60 5.62
CA LEU A 79 -2.53 -6.71 4.71
C LEU A 79 -1.06 -7.06 4.57
N SER A 80 -0.81 -8.34 4.37
CA SER A 80 0.46 -8.86 3.85
C SER A 80 0.22 -9.53 2.49
N LEU A 81 1.29 -9.83 1.74
CA LEU A 81 1.15 -10.63 0.51
C LEU A 81 0.77 -12.10 0.77
N ASN A 82 0.62 -12.50 2.04
CA ASN A 82 0.13 -13.83 2.41
C ASN A 82 -1.41 -13.87 2.41
N ARG A 83 -1.99 -14.42 1.35
CA ARG A 83 -3.46 -14.49 1.13
C ARG A 83 -4.22 -15.24 2.22
N GLU A 84 -3.65 -16.31 2.76
CA GLU A 84 -4.33 -17.13 3.77
C GLU A 84 -4.51 -16.38 5.09
N GLN A 85 -3.48 -15.65 5.51
CA GLN A 85 -3.54 -14.83 6.72
C GLN A 85 -4.56 -13.69 6.61
N ASN A 86 -4.69 -13.10 5.42
CA ASN A 86 -5.62 -12.00 5.20
C ASN A 86 -7.08 -12.46 5.23
N ARG A 87 -7.39 -13.64 4.68
CA ARG A 87 -8.77 -14.05 4.40
C ARG A 87 -9.66 -14.12 5.64
N ASP A 88 -9.16 -14.74 6.70
CA ASP A 88 -9.91 -14.85 7.96
C ASP A 88 -10.10 -13.49 8.64
N HIS A 89 -9.09 -12.63 8.55
CA HIS A 89 -9.16 -11.28 9.11
C HIS A 89 -10.16 -10.42 8.33
N LEU A 90 -10.09 -10.43 7.00
CA LEU A 90 -11.01 -9.71 6.12
C LEU A 90 -12.46 -10.15 6.34
N LYS A 91 -12.71 -11.47 6.48
CA LYS A 91 -14.04 -12.01 6.74
C LYS A 91 -14.60 -11.51 8.07
N ARG A 92 -13.84 -11.63 9.15
CA ARG A 92 -14.27 -11.16 10.49
C ARG A 92 -14.52 -9.65 10.52
N THR A 93 -13.68 -8.89 9.82
CA THR A 93 -13.87 -7.44 9.74
C THR A 93 -15.17 -7.12 9.02
N LEU A 94 -15.45 -7.76 7.88
CA LEU A 94 -16.72 -7.54 7.16
C LEU A 94 -17.92 -7.93 8.03
N GLU A 95 -17.90 -9.10 8.66
CA GLU A 95 -18.95 -9.57 9.56
C GLU A 95 -19.20 -8.58 10.71
N SER A 96 -18.14 -8.08 11.33
CA SER A 96 -18.24 -7.08 12.40
C SER A 96 -18.86 -5.76 11.92
N LEU A 97 -18.47 -5.29 10.73
CA LEU A 97 -19.05 -4.08 10.15
C LEU A 97 -20.52 -4.29 9.77
N GLN A 98 -20.89 -5.50 9.30
CA GLN A 98 -22.28 -5.85 9.01
C GLN A 98 -23.16 -5.90 10.25
N GLU A 99 -22.63 -6.34 11.39
CA GLU A 99 -23.32 -6.28 12.67
C GLU A 99 -23.47 -4.84 13.17
N GLU A 100 -22.36 -4.09 13.17
CA GLU A 100 -22.31 -2.71 13.66
C GLU A 100 -23.26 -1.79 12.89
N ILE A 101 -23.30 -1.87 11.56
CA ILE A 101 -24.13 -0.97 10.74
C ILE A 101 -25.63 -1.11 11.02
N ARG A 102 -26.09 -2.26 11.54
CA ARG A 102 -27.49 -2.49 11.90
C ARG A 102 -27.92 -1.66 13.11
N GLU A 103 -26.97 -1.35 13.99
CA GLU A 103 -27.23 -0.63 15.24
C GLU A 103 -27.00 0.90 15.12
N LEU A 104 -26.34 1.35 14.03
CA LEU A 104 -26.06 2.76 13.83
C LEU A 104 -27.34 3.55 13.47
N PRO A 105 -27.44 4.84 13.83
CA PRO A 105 -28.46 5.74 13.30
C PRO A 105 -28.24 6.01 11.81
N GLU A 106 -29.26 6.49 11.11
CA GLU A 106 -29.09 7.01 9.75
C GLU A 106 -28.13 8.21 9.76
N ASP A 107 -27.22 8.23 8.78
CA ASP A 107 -26.29 9.33 8.59
C ASP A 107 -27.00 10.52 7.91
N PRO A 108 -27.09 11.70 8.55
CA PRO A 108 -27.74 12.87 7.97
C PRO A 108 -27.00 13.41 6.74
N PHE A 109 -25.74 13.02 6.53
CA PHE A 109 -24.91 13.40 5.37
C PHE A 109 -24.71 12.23 4.39
N TYR A 110 -25.55 11.20 4.50
CA TYR A 110 -25.48 10.04 3.62
C TYR A 110 -25.51 10.45 2.14
N SER A 111 -24.60 9.90 1.38
CA SER A 111 -24.58 9.98 -0.08
C SER A 111 -24.61 8.57 -0.66
N GLU A 112 -25.36 8.39 -1.74
CA GLU A 112 -25.36 7.13 -2.46
C GLU A 112 -23.97 6.82 -3.00
N MET A 113 -23.65 5.52 -3.06
CA MET A 113 -22.44 5.07 -3.73
C MET A 113 -22.65 5.16 -5.24
N THR A 114 -21.66 5.64 -5.97
CA THR A 114 -21.67 5.76 -7.42
C THR A 114 -20.63 4.86 -8.05
N ASN A 115 -20.80 4.56 -9.33
CA ASN A 115 -19.79 3.87 -10.14
C ASN A 115 -19.13 4.90 -11.07
N GLU A 116 -17.89 5.29 -10.76
CA GLU A 116 -17.09 6.25 -11.54
C GLU A 116 -16.26 5.55 -12.65
N GLY A 117 -16.59 4.29 -12.97
CA GLY A 117 -15.96 3.53 -14.03
C GLY A 117 -14.67 2.83 -13.62
N GLU A 118 -13.81 2.62 -14.62
CA GLU A 118 -12.57 1.86 -14.45
C GLU A 118 -11.36 2.64 -14.97
N SER A 119 -10.24 2.53 -14.28
CA SER A 119 -8.96 3.05 -14.76
C SER A 119 -7.78 2.20 -14.25
N PHE A 120 -6.78 2.02 -15.11
CA PHE A 120 -5.57 1.25 -14.81
C PHE A 120 -4.36 2.05 -15.29
N ALA A 121 -3.44 2.34 -14.38
CA ALA A 121 -2.19 3.00 -14.71
C ALA A 121 -1.03 2.37 -13.93
N GLU A 122 -0.01 1.94 -14.66
CA GLU A 122 1.21 1.36 -14.11
C GLU A 122 2.40 2.15 -14.66
N MET A 123 3.09 2.85 -13.76
CA MET A 123 4.28 3.63 -14.07
C MET A 123 5.50 2.84 -13.59
N GLU A 124 6.05 2.05 -14.49
CA GLU A 124 7.26 1.30 -14.22
C GLU A 124 8.50 2.12 -14.57
N GLY A 125 9.50 2.08 -13.71
CA GLY A 125 10.80 2.69 -13.88
C GLY A 125 11.91 1.73 -13.51
N VAL A 126 13.10 1.91 -14.10
CA VAL A 126 14.29 1.21 -13.65
C VAL A 126 14.83 1.92 -12.43
N LEU A 127 14.64 1.30 -11.27
CA LEU A 127 15.12 1.83 -10.00
C LEU A 127 16.56 1.36 -9.74
N PRO A 128 17.44 2.22 -9.21
CA PRO A 128 18.73 1.78 -8.74
C PRO A 128 18.57 0.84 -7.55
N SER A 129 19.26 -0.27 -7.54
CA SER A 129 19.33 -1.14 -6.36
C SER A 129 20.05 -0.43 -5.22
N CYS A 130 19.80 -0.86 -3.98
CA CYS A 130 20.52 -0.32 -2.82
C CYS A 130 22.02 -0.44 -2.94
N ASP A 131 22.53 -1.56 -3.47
CA ASP A 131 23.97 -1.79 -3.64
C ASP A 131 24.58 -0.87 -4.70
N GLU A 132 23.92 -0.68 -5.84
CA GLU A 132 24.33 0.28 -6.86
C GLU A 132 24.36 1.69 -6.29
N PHE A 133 23.32 2.10 -5.55
CA PHE A 133 23.25 3.42 -4.93
C PHE A 133 24.36 3.64 -3.90
N VAL A 134 24.61 2.67 -3.02
CA VAL A 134 25.73 2.70 -2.05
C VAL A 134 27.08 2.77 -2.79
N GLY A 135 27.23 2.05 -3.90
CA GLY A 135 28.41 2.13 -4.77
C GLY A 135 28.65 3.55 -5.30
N GLN A 136 27.60 4.23 -5.75
CA GLN A 136 27.67 5.63 -6.21
C GLN A 136 28.06 6.58 -5.07
N ILE A 137 27.47 6.44 -3.89
CA ILE A 137 27.84 7.26 -2.72
C ILE A 137 29.32 7.07 -2.38
N LYS A 138 29.80 5.84 -2.32
CA LYS A 138 31.22 5.56 -2.04
C LYS A 138 32.15 6.19 -3.08
N LYS A 139 31.76 6.17 -4.34
CA LYS A 139 32.57 6.71 -5.44
C LYS A 139 32.63 8.23 -5.44
N TYR A 140 31.49 8.90 -5.30
CA TYR A 140 31.39 10.34 -5.51
C TYR A 140 31.47 11.16 -4.22
N CYS A 141 31.22 10.56 -3.06
CA CYS A 141 31.27 11.25 -1.77
C CYS A 141 32.51 10.88 -0.93
N GLN A 142 33.56 10.35 -1.58
CA GLN A 142 34.82 10.04 -0.90
C GLN A 142 35.46 11.32 -0.33
N GLY A 143 35.74 11.33 0.97
CA GLY A 143 36.33 12.49 1.65
C GLY A 143 35.31 13.60 2.03
N LEU A 144 34.04 13.42 1.67
CA LEU A 144 32.96 14.30 2.09
C LEU A 144 32.22 13.70 3.30
N ASP A 145 31.56 14.55 4.07
CA ASP A 145 30.66 14.14 5.15
C ASP A 145 29.22 14.31 4.66
N LEU A 146 28.66 13.23 4.14
CA LEU A 146 27.26 13.17 3.70
C LEU A 146 26.38 12.59 4.79
N ALA A 147 25.28 13.29 5.11
CA ALA A 147 24.16 12.79 5.88
C ALA A 147 22.89 12.88 5.01
N GLY A 148 22.05 11.86 5.05
CA GLY A 148 20.84 11.85 4.23
C GLY A 148 20.14 10.50 4.25
N TYR A 149 19.12 10.38 3.42
CA TYR A 149 18.42 9.12 3.22
C TYR A 149 18.01 8.91 1.76
N PHE A 150 17.96 7.66 1.39
CA PHE A 150 17.52 7.19 0.08
C PHE A 150 16.37 6.21 0.30
N THR A 151 15.32 6.36 -0.50
CA THR A 151 14.22 5.40 -0.59
C THR A 151 14.02 4.99 -2.03
N SER A 152 13.67 3.75 -2.27
CA SER A 152 13.40 3.23 -3.61
C SER A 152 12.39 2.09 -3.51
N GLY A 153 11.34 2.13 -4.33
CA GLY A 153 10.34 1.07 -4.26
C GLY A 153 9.10 1.31 -5.08
N LEU A 154 8.13 0.44 -4.83
CA LEU A 154 6.84 0.38 -5.46
C LEU A 154 5.78 0.89 -4.49
N THR A 155 4.88 1.75 -4.98
CA THR A 155 3.64 2.12 -4.28
C THR A 155 2.44 1.78 -5.14
N CYS A 156 1.40 1.22 -4.51
CA CYS A 156 0.16 0.88 -5.18
C CYS A 156 -1.04 1.55 -4.49
N ARG A 157 -2.04 1.86 -5.31
CA ARG A 157 -3.35 2.34 -4.88
C ARG A 157 -4.42 1.56 -5.63
N GLY A 158 -5.36 1.00 -4.91
CA GLY A 158 -6.53 0.34 -5.49
C GLY A 158 -7.80 0.97 -4.92
N ASN A 159 -8.79 1.20 -5.76
CA ASN A 159 -10.13 1.53 -5.32
C ASN A 159 -11.12 0.67 -6.11
N ALA A 160 -12.06 0.07 -5.41
CA ALA A 160 -13.14 -0.70 -6.04
C ALA A 160 -14.40 -0.63 -5.18
N ASN A 161 -15.56 -0.66 -5.82
CA ASN A 161 -16.82 -0.78 -5.12
C ASN A 161 -17.73 -1.87 -5.71
N SER A 162 -18.72 -2.27 -4.92
CA SER A 162 -19.67 -3.34 -5.29
C SER A 162 -20.63 -2.96 -6.44
N LEU A 163 -20.60 -1.70 -6.91
CA LEU A 163 -21.36 -1.23 -8.07
C LEU A 163 -20.58 -1.33 -9.39
N GLY A 164 -19.34 -1.88 -9.35
CA GLY A 164 -18.53 -2.11 -10.53
C GLY A 164 -17.40 -1.10 -10.77
N GLN A 165 -17.22 -0.10 -9.90
CA GLN A 165 -16.05 0.79 -9.96
C GLN A 165 -14.78 0.00 -9.70
N ASN A 166 -13.70 0.33 -10.46
CA ASN A 166 -12.46 -0.40 -10.37
C ASN A 166 -11.27 0.43 -10.85
N HIS A 167 -10.46 0.91 -9.94
CA HIS A 167 -9.29 1.73 -10.24
C HIS A 167 -8.03 1.10 -9.68
N TRP A 168 -6.97 1.11 -10.46
CA TRP A 168 -5.64 0.68 -10.06
C TRP A 168 -4.58 1.67 -10.50
N PHE A 169 -3.73 2.05 -9.57
CA PHE A 169 -2.53 2.83 -9.83
C PHE A 169 -1.33 2.20 -9.16
N GLN A 170 -0.22 2.12 -9.90
CA GLN A 170 1.05 1.59 -9.43
C GLN A 170 2.18 2.47 -9.94
N SER A 171 3.14 2.78 -9.09
CA SER A 171 4.31 3.57 -9.48
C SER A 171 5.57 3.10 -8.78
N SER A 172 6.63 2.91 -9.57
CA SER A 172 7.98 2.71 -9.09
C SER A 172 8.69 4.05 -9.02
N SER A 173 9.23 4.41 -7.86
CA SER A 173 9.92 5.67 -7.64
C SER A 173 11.09 5.55 -6.67
N PHE A 174 11.99 6.52 -6.73
CA PHE A 174 13.01 6.68 -5.71
C PHE A 174 13.10 8.13 -5.27
N PHE A 175 13.63 8.33 -4.07
CA PHE A 175 13.87 9.65 -3.54
C PHE A 175 15.22 9.65 -2.79
N PHE A 176 16.00 10.72 -2.96
CA PHE A 176 17.24 10.93 -2.26
C PHE A 176 17.33 12.36 -1.76
N ASP A 177 17.40 12.51 -0.44
CA ASP A 177 17.62 13.78 0.24
C ASP A 177 18.91 13.71 1.04
N TYR A 178 19.76 14.75 0.95
CA TYR A 178 21.06 14.76 1.59
C TYR A 178 21.58 16.16 1.89
N SER A 179 22.48 16.21 2.86
CA SER A 179 23.30 17.37 3.18
C SER A 179 24.77 16.97 3.14
N LEU A 180 25.61 17.86 2.65
CA LEU A 180 27.05 17.73 2.70
C LEU A 180 27.61 18.74 3.70
N TYR A 181 28.42 18.27 4.60
CA TYR A 181 29.07 19.09 5.64
C TYR A 181 30.54 19.29 5.32
N SER A 182 31.01 20.53 5.39
CA SER A 182 32.45 20.83 5.40
C SER A 182 33.00 20.75 6.83
N ALA A 183 34.30 20.48 6.96
CA ALA A 183 34.96 20.40 8.29
C ALA A 183 34.89 21.73 9.08
N LYS A 184 34.51 22.83 8.44
CA LYS A 184 34.39 24.17 9.05
C LYS A 184 32.99 24.50 9.57
N GLU A 185 31.98 23.72 9.23
CA GLU A 185 30.57 24.04 9.51
C GLU A 185 29.89 23.09 10.50
N LYS A 186 30.64 22.16 11.07
CA LYS A 186 30.17 21.40 12.23
C LYS A 186 30.41 22.22 13.51
N ALA A 187 29.47 23.08 13.81
CA ALA A 187 29.35 23.66 15.16
C ALA A 187 28.41 22.79 16.01
#